data_78f40ae88b6eef35c7f30ef29b22143e
#
_entry.id   78f40ae88b6eef35c7f30ef29b22143e
#
_cell.length_a   1.000
_cell.length_b   1.000
_cell.length_c   1.000
_cell.angle_alpha   90.00
_cell.angle_beta   90.00
_cell.angle_gamma   90.00
#
_symmetry.space_group_name_H-M   'P 1'
#
loop_
_entity.id
_entity.type
_entity.pdbx_description
1 polymer ?
#
loop_
_entity_poly.entity_id
_entity_poly.type
_entity_poly.pdbx_seq_one_letter_code
_entity_poly.pdbx_strand_id
1 'polypeptide(L)'
;MSIPVEERNLEREDTVTISQEAAEAEARRCMNCGCYSVNASDISPVLVALDAEIKTTKKTLPAAELFTEKLKVKDMLDPDELVTEIDIPVREGVSAHYDKFRLRDSVDFAMVSLASAYELEGGIIKSARLVFGGVAPVPLRREAAESYLTGKAPTEETAEEAARIALEGAVPFEKNAYKVQVAMSLVKQSVLRLKA
;
A
#
# COMPACT_ATOMS: atom_id res chain seq x y z
N MET A 1 3.47 30.14 -0.64
CA MET A 1 4.46 31.23 -0.71
C MET A 1 5.32 31.15 0.55
N SER A 2 6.62 31.37 0.46
CA SER A 2 7.46 31.49 1.65
C SER A 2 7.50 32.94 2.14
N ILE A 3 7.60 33.10 3.45
CA ILE A 3 7.78 34.40 4.08
C ILE A 3 9.19 34.95 3.74
N PRO A 4 9.36 36.26 3.45
CA PRO A 4 10.68 36.83 3.28
C PRO A 4 11.61 36.51 4.46
N VAL A 5 12.90 36.32 4.18
CA VAL A 5 13.87 35.85 5.20
C VAL A 5 13.93 36.77 6.41
N GLU A 6 13.82 38.07 6.17
CA GLU A 6 13.81 39.15 7.20
C GLU A 6 12.61 39.10 8.14
N GLU A 7 11.52 38.41 7.75
CA GLU A 7 10.30 38.29 8.54
C GLU A 7 10.16 36.96 9.28
N ARG A 8 11.13 36.02 9.06
CA ARG A 8 11.10 34.69 9.67
C ARG A 8 11.51 34.78 11.14
N ASN A 9 10.84 33.97 11.96
CA ASN A 9 11.16 33.82 13.37
C ASN A 9 10.84 32.37 13.81
N LEU A 10 11.25 32.00 15.03
CA LEU A 10 11.08 30.67 15.59
C LEU A 10 9.65 30.37 16.07
N GLU A 11 8.75 31.35 16.05
CA GLU A 11 7.41 31.25 16.61
C GLU A 11 6.32 31.05 15.54
N ARG A 12 6.68 31.12 14.26
CA ARG A 12 5.73 30.90 13.15
C ARG A 12 6.36 30.13 12.01
N GLU A 13 5.50 29.50 11.22
CA GLU A 13 5.93 28.77 10.02
C GLU A 13 6.52 29.70 8.95
N ASP A 14 7.51 29.23 8.23
CA ASP A 14 8.16 29.94 7.12
C ASP A 14 7.31 30.01 5.84
N THR A 15 6.17 29.31 5.83
CA THR A 15 5.25 29.29 4.71
C THR A 15 3.91 29.90 5.09
N VAL A 16 3.36 30.68 4.17
CA VAL A 16 2.02 31.25 4.32
C VAL A 16 1.03 30.32 3.66
N THR A 17 -0.05 29.99 4.35
CA THR A 17 -1.19 29.26 3.79
C THR A 17 -1.75 30.03 2.59
N ILE A 18 -2.00 29.36 1.50
CA ILE A 18 -2.65 29.95 0.32
C ILE A 18 -4.13 30.24 0.62
N SER A 19 -4.70 31.26 -0.03
CA SER A 19 -6.13 31.54 0.09
C SER A 19 -6.97 30.39 -0.50
N GLN A 20 -8.25 30.34 -0.14
CA GLN A 20 -9.16 29.33 -0.68
C GLN A 20 -9.22 29.42 -2.21
N GLU A 21 -9.28 30.62 -2.79
CA GLU A 21 -9.32 30.82 -4.25
C GLU A 21 -8.03 30.31 -4.91
N ALA A 22 -6.87 30.52 -4.27
CA ALA A 22 -5.59 30.03 -4.77
C ALA A 22 -5.52 28.49 -4.68
N ALA A 23 -6.04 27.90 -3.59
CA ALA A 23 -6.12 26.44 -3.43
C ALA A 23 -7.04 25.82 -4.47
N GLU A 24 -8.20 26.43 -4.75
CA GLU A 24 -9.13 25.98 -5.79
C GLU A 24 -8.51 26.09 -7.19
N ALA A 25 -7.77 27.17 -7.47
CA ALA A 25 -7.07 27.36 -8.73
C ALA A 25 -6.00 26.28 -8.96
N GLU A 26 -5.21 25.95 -7.92
CA GLU A 26 -4.23 24.85 -8.00
C GLU A 26 -4.91 23.47 -8.12
N ALA A 27 -6.01 23.25 -7.42
CA ALA A 27 -6.78 22.02 -7.55
C ALA A 27 -7.32 21.81 -8.98
N ARG A 28 -7.74 22.88 -9.67
CA ARG A 28 -8.19 22.82 -11.07
C ARG A 28 -7.05 22.49 -12.04
N ARG A 29 -5.80 22.79 -11.70
CA ARG A 29 -4.61 22.42 -12.49
C ARG A 29 -4.21 20.98 -12.28
N CYS A 30 -4.76 20.30 -11.27
CA CYS A 30 -4.44 18.92 -10.99
C CYS A 30 -4.89 18.02 -12.15
N MET A 31 -3.93 17.34 -12.76
CA MET A 31 -4.20 16.38 -13.86
C MET A 31 -4.70 15.03 -13.36
N ASN A 32 -4.89 14.89 -12.05
CA ASN A 32 -5.32 13.64 -11.42
C ASN A 32 -4.45 12.43 -11.83
N CYS A 33 -3.14 12.65 -11.91
CA CYS A 33 -2.17 11.67 -12.40
C CYS A 33 -1.81 10.58 -11.37
N GLY A 34 -2.56 10.46 -10.28
CA GLY A 34 -2.28 9.51 -9.20
C GLY A 34 -1.23 10.05 -8.25
N CYS A 35 -1.64 10.92 -7.34
CA CYS A 35 -0.78 11.38 -6.27
C CYS A 35 -0.27 10.19 -5.43
N TYR A 36 0.83 10.40 -4.74
CA TYR A 36 1.51 9.37 -3.96
C TYR A 36 0.60 8.62 -2.97
N SER A 37 -0.37 9.33 -2.38
CA SER A 37 -1.35 8.76 -1.46
C SER A 37 -2.37 7.80 -2.09
N VAL A 38 -2.56 7.88 -3.39
CA VAL A 38 -3.51 7.04 -4.13
C VAL A 38 -2.81 6.07 -5.08
N ASN A 39 -1.48 6.07 -5.07
CA ASN A 39 -0.70 5.13 -5.85
C ASN A 39 -0.85 3.72 -5.26
N ALA A 40 -1.23 2.77 -6.12
CA ALA A 40 -1.41 1.36 -5.74
C ALA A 40 -0.12 0.65 -5.29
N SER A 41 1.01 1.35 -5.20
CA SER A 41 2.30 0.76 -4.84
C SER A 41 2.76 1.05 -3.42
N ASP A 42 2.20 2.00 -2.72
CA ASP A 42 2.70 2.46 -1.43
C ASP A 42 1.68 2.30 -0.30
N ILE A 43 0.86 3.31 0.01
CA ILE A 43 -0.06 3.28 1.16
C ILE A 43 -1.20 2.29 0.96
N SER A 44 -1.76 2.23 -0.24
CA SER A 44 -2.95 1.41 -0.49
C SER A 44 -2.78 -0.09 -0.23
N PRO A 45 -1.66 -0.76 -0.58
CA PRO A 45 -1.43 -2.15 -0.18
C PRO A 45 -1.42 -2.34 1.34
N VAL A 46 -0.89 -1.37 2.10
CA VAL A 46 -0.85 -1.42 3.57
C VAL A 46 -2.26 -1.35 4.14
N LEU A 47 -3.08 -0.41 3.65
CA LEU A 47 -4.46 -0.27 4.12
C LEU A 47 -5.29 -1.52 3.83
N VAL A 48 -5.11 -2.14 2.66
CA VAL A 48 -5.78 -3.39 2.30
C VAL A 48 -5.28 -4.57 3.16
N ALA A 49 -3.97 -4.67 3.41
CA ALA A 49 -3.40 -5.75 4.22
C ALA A 49 -3.82 -5.68 5.69
N LEU A 50 -4.06 -4.47 6.20
CA LEU A 50 -4.50 -4.23 7.58
C LEU A 50 -6.02 -4.22 7.73
N ASP A 51 -6.78 -4.52 6.67
CA ASP A 51 -8.25 -4.45 6.65
C ASP A 51 -8.79 -3.09 7.14
N ALA A 52 -8.15 -1.99 6.69
CA ALA A 52 -8.55 -0.64 7.07
C ALA A 52 -9.93 -0.28 6.52
N GLU A 53 -10.68 0.53 7.28
CA GLU A 53 -11.92 1.16 6.83
C GLU A 53 -11.67 2.62 6.46
N ILE A 54 -12.23 3.04 5.35
CA ILE A 54 -12.16 4.40 4.85
C ILE A 54 -13.50 5.09 5.09
N LYS A 55 -13.49 6.15 5.90
CA LYS A 55 -14.66 6.99 6.12
C LYS A 55 -14.60 8.22 5.21
N THR A 56 -15.70 8.50 4.59
CA THR A 56 -15.87 9.67 3.76
C THR A 56 -16.98 10.56 4.32
N THR A 57 -17.17 11.73 3.71
CA THR A 57 -18.32 12.59 4.04
C THR A 57 -19.68 11.94 3.74
N LYS A 58 -19.73 10.81 2.99
CA LYS A 58 -20.96 10.17 2.55
C LYS A 58 -21.12 8.72 2.97
N LYS A 59 -20.03 7.99 3.16
CA LYS A 59 -20.06 6.53 3.42
C LYS A 59 -18.82 6.05 4.17
N THR A 60 -18.91 4.84 4.69
CA THR A 60 -17.77 4.06 5.20
C THR A 60 -17.65 2.80 4.37
N LEU A 61 -16.44 2.45 3.94
CA LEU A 61 -16.18 1.27 3.12
C LEU A 61 -14.79 0.68 3.42
N PRO A 62 -14.61 -0.64 3.23
CA PRO A 62 -13.29 -1.26 3.32
C PRO A 62 -12.29 -0.67 2.32
N ALA A 63 -11.02 -0.55 2.70
CA ALA A 63 -9.98 -0.06 1.79
C ALA A 63 -9.90 -0.87 0.49
N ALA A 64 -10.14 -2.19 0.55
CA ALA A 64 -10.16 -3.05 -0.62
C ALA A 64 -11.26 -2.68 -1.64
N GLU A 65 -12.38 -2.10 -1.19
CA GLU A 65 -13.45 -1.64 -2.06
C GLU A 65 -13.20 -0.25 -2.64
N LEU A 66 -12.43 0.59 -1.93
CA LEU A 66 -12.03 1.90 -2.45
C LEU A 66 -11.06 1.75 -3.62
N PHE A 67 -10.07 0.86 -3.51
CA PHE A 67 -9.05 0.62 -4.53
C PHE A 67 -9.54 -0.43 -5.55
N THR A 68 -10.47 -0.04 -6.39
CA THR A 68 -11.02 -0.90 -7.45
C THR A 68 -10.24 -0.75 -8.76
N GLU A 69 -10.55 -1.59 -9.76
CA GLU A 69 -9.95 -1.53 -11.10
C GLU A 69 -10.25 -0.24 -11.88
N LYS A 70 -11.06 0.65 -11.33
CA LYS A 70 -11.25 1.99 -11.87
C LYS A 70 -9.97 2.78 -11.68
N LEU A 71 -9.30 3.12 -12.76
CA LEU A 71 -7.96 3.71 -12.79
C LEU A 71 -7.88 5.15 -12.29
N LYS A 72 -9.00 5.79 -11.96
CA LYS A 72 -9.03 7.19 -11.50
C LYS A 72 -9.72 7.27 -10.16
N VAL A 73 -9.05 7.85 -9.19
CA VAL A 73 -9.60 8.09 -7.84
C VAL A 73 -10.92 8.83 -7.89
N LYS A 74 -11.09 9.77 -8.82
CA LYS A 74 -12.36 10.48 -9.03
C LYS A 74 -13.53 9.57 -9.41
N ASP A 75 -13.26 8.33 -9.85
CA ASP A 75 -14.29 7.37 -10.20
C ASP A 75 -14.67 6.48 -9.00
N MET A 76 -13.93 6.59 -7.89
CA MET A 76 -14.17 5.86 -6.63
C MET A 76 -15.00 6.68 -5.64
N LEU A 77 -14.82 8.00 -5.67
CA LEU A 77 -15.53 8.96 -4.83
C LEU A 77 -16.33 9.91 -5.71
N ASP A 78 -17.46 10.38 -5.19
CA ASP A 78 -18.24 11.44 -5.84
C ASP A 78 -17.42 12.75 -5.90
N PRO A 79 -17.71 13.67 -6.84
CA PRO A 79 -16.96 14.92 -6.98
C PRO A 79 -16.94 15.82 -5.74
N ASP A 80 -17.94 15.67 -4.85
CA ASP A 80 -18.12 16.39 -3.60
C ASP A 80 -17.92 15.50 -2.36
N GLU A 81 -17.28 14.34 -2.54
CA GLU A 81 -16.99 13.38 -1.48
C GLU A 81 -15.51 13.48 -1.07
N LEU A 82 -15.25 13.59 0.22
CA LEU A 82 -13.92 13.68 0.80
C LEU A 82 -13.69 12.52 1.77
N VAL A 83 -12.47 11.96 1.77
CA VAL A 83 -12.03 11.06 2.84
C VAL A 83 -11.80 11.89 4.10
N THR A 84 -12.46 11.51 5.18
CA THR A 84 -12.39 12.22 6.47
C THR A 84 -11.57 11.47 7.50
N GLU A 85 -11.53 10.13 7.41
CA GLU A 85 -10.89 9.30 8.42
C GLU A 85 -10.46 7.97 7.79
N ILE A 86 -9.40 7.39 8.32
CA ILE A 86 -8.94 6.03 8.01
C ILE A 86 -8.81 5.28 9.33
N ASP A 87 -9.66 4.28 9.54
CA ASP A 87 -9.62 3.41 10.70
C ASP A 87 -8.80 2.16 10.40
N ILE A 88 -7.74 1.95 11.18
CA ILE A 88 -6.92 0.75 11.08
C ILE A 88 -7.15 -0.09 12.34
N PRO A 89 -7.72 -1.31 12.22
CA PRO A 89 -7.97 -2.15 13.38
C PRO A 89 -6.65 -2.61 14.00
N VAL A 90 -6.44 -2.29 15.27
CA VAL A 90 -5.29 -2.80 16.03
C VAL A 90 -5.61 -4.22 16.49
N ARG A 91 -4.79 -5.19 16.07
CA ARG A 91 -4.92 -6.60 16.43
C ARG A 91 -3.69 -7.04 17.21
N GLU A 92 -3.88 -7.49 18.44
CA GLU A 92 -2.81 -8.05 19.25
C GLU A 92 -2.24 -9.32 18.59
N GLY A 93 -0.92 -9.49 18.65
CA GLY A 93 -0.23 -10.67 18.09
C GLY A 93 -0.06 -10.67 16.57
N VAL A 94 -0.50 -9.61 15.87
CA VAL A 94 -0.25 -9.46 14.43
C VAL A 94 1.08 -8.77 14.20
N SER A 95 1.96 -9.42 13.43
CA SER A 95 3.20 -8.85 12.89
C SER A 95 2.96 -8.35 11.48
N ALA A 96 3.06 -7.05 11.25
CA ALA A 96 2.86 -6.43 9.95
C ALA A 96 4.13 -5.76 9.44
N HIS A 97 4.41 -5.93 8.16
CA HIS A 97 5.57 -5.38 7.49
C HIS A 97 5.21 -4.81 6.11
N TYR A 98 5.96 -3.80 5.70
CA TYR A 98 5.90 -3.26 4.36
C TYR A 98 7.30 -3.26 3.75
N ASP A 99 7.46 -4.04 2.70
CA ASP A 99 8.70 -4.19 1.95
C ASP A 99 8.57 -3.50 0.59
N LYS A 100 9.54 -2.66 0.24
CA LYS A 100 9.51 -1.83 -0.96
C LYS A 100 10.78 -1.96 -1.75
N PHE A 101 10.69 -2.50 -2.96
CA PHE A 101 11.77 -2.45 -3.94
C PHE A 101 11.65 -1.19 -4.79
N ARG A 102 12.70 -0.35 -4.77
CA ARG A 102 12.78 0.93 -5.48
C ARG A 102 14.16 1.10 -6.12
N LEU A 103 14.28 2.01 -7.07
CA LEU A 103 15.54 2.24 -7.76
C LEU A 103 16.46 3.21 -7.01
N ARG A 104 15.92 4.12 -6.22
CA ARG A 104 16.66 5.16 -5.50
C ARG A 104 16.29 5.15 -4.03
N ASP A 105 17.25 5.50 -3.17
CA ASP A 105 17.04 5.55 -1.71
C ASP A 105 16.30 6.81 -1.24
N SER A 106 15.94 7.71 -2.13
CA SER A 106 15.09 8.86 -1.89
C SER A 106 13.60 8.50 -1.91
N VAL A 107 12.73 9.51 -1.79
CA VAL A 107 11.28 9.35 -2.05
C VAL A 107 11.10 8.94 -3.50
N ASP A 108 10.74 7.68 -3.72
CA ASP A 108 10.55 7.08 -5.04
C ASP A 108 9.37 6.10 -4.99
N PHE A 109 8.71 5.92 -6.13
CA PHE A 109 7.64 4.92 -6.24
C PHE A 109 8.21 3.51 -6.18
N ALA A 110 7.43 2.59 -5.60
CA ALA A 110 7.80 1.19 -5.63
C ALA A 110 7.77 0.63 -7.06
N MET A 111 8.84 -0.04 -7.45
CA MET A 111 8.80 -0.93 -8.61
C MET A 111 7.96 -2.17 -8.31
N VAL A 112 8.12 -2.72 -7.11
CA VAL A 112 7.30 -3.76 -6.48
C VAL A 112 7.28 -3.49 -5.00
N SER A 113 6.13 -3.60 -4.36
CA SER A 113 6.01 -3.59 -2.90
C SER A 113 5.16 -4.77 -2.42
N LEU A 114 5.34 -5.13 -1.17
CA LEU A 114 4.55 -6.13 -0.47
C LEU A 114 4.20 -5.61 0.91
N ALA A 115 2.91 -5.45 1.17
CA ALA A 115 2.38 -5.32 2.51
C ALA A 115 1.99 -6.71 2.99
N SER A 116 2.53 -7.13 4.12
CA SER A 116 2.26 -8.43 4.72
C SER A 116 1.87 -8.28 6.18
N ALA A 117 0.89 -9.07 6.62
CA ALA A 117 0.48 -9.14 8.02
C ALA A 117 0.25 -10.61 8.39
N TYR A 118 0.79 -11.03 9.53
CA TYR A 118 0.75 -12.41 9.98
C TYR A 118 0.35 -12.49 11.45
N GLU A 119 -0.48 -13.45 11.77
CA GLU A 119 -0.74 -13.88 13.14
C GLU A 119 -0.08 -15.26 13.34
N LEU A 120 0.73 -15.39 14.39
CA LEU A 120 1.38 -16.66 14.74
C LEU A 120 0.82 -17.20 16.04
N GLU A 121 0.64 -18.51 16.10
CA GLU A 121 0.30 -19.25 17.29
C GLU A 121 1.18 -20.49 17.40
N GLY A 122 1.97 -20.58 18.47
CA GLY A 122 2.90 -21.72 18.69
C GLY A 122 3.92 -21.91 17.55
N GLY A 123 4.36 -20.85 16.88
CA GLY A 123 5.29 -20.91 15.75
C GLY A 123 4.66 -21.31 14.40
N ILE A 124 3.34 -21.42 14.37
CA ILE A 124 2.55 -21.73 13.16
C ILE A 124 1.83 -20.46 12.72
N ILE A 125 1.75 -20.24 11.41
CA ILE A 125 1.02 -19.13 10.81
C ILE A 125 -0.48 -19.43 10.93
N LYS A 126 -1.18 -18.70 11.79
CA LYS A 126 -2.62 -18.81 12.00
C LYS A 126 -3.40 -18.07 10.91
N SER A 127 -2.92 -16.91 10.55
CA SER A 127 -3.47 -16.13 9.45
C SER A 127 -2.37 -15.34 8.72
N ALA A 128 -2.58 -15.09 7.44
CA ALA A 128 -1.68 -14.29 6.60
C ALA A 128 -2.48 -13.31 5.75
N ARG A 129 -1.88 -12.16 5.45
CA ARG A 129 -2.30 -11.19 4.43
C ARG A 129 -1.10 -10.85 3.57
N LEU A 130 -1.27 -10.95 2.25
CA LEU A 130 -0.24 -10.64 1.26
C LEU A 130 -0.84 -9.75 0.18
N VAL A 131 -0.45 -8.49 0.18
CA VAL A 131 -0.97 -7.50 -0.76
C VAL A 131 0.18 -6.82 -1.49
N PHE A 132 0.26 -7.06 -2.79
CA PHE A 132 1.26 -6.43 -3.64
C PHE A 132 0.85 -5.02 -4.08
N GLY A 133 1.86 -4.16 -4.25
CA GLY A 133 1.77 -2.89 -4.94
C GLY A 133 2.77 -2.80 -6.10
N GLY A 134 2.48 -1.95 -7.08
CA GLY A 134 3.35 -1.72 -8.25
C GLY A 134 3.36 -2.83 -9.30
N VAL A 135 2.50 -3.85 -9.17
CA VAL A 135 2.41 -4.99 -10.10
C VAL A 135 1.06 -5.10 -10.81
N ALA A 136 0.06 -4.37 -10.35
CA ALA A 136 -1.26 -4.28 -10.93
C ALA A 136 -1.78 -2.83 -10.83
N PRO A 137 -2.86 -2.45 -11.53
CA PRO A 137 -3.47 -1.13 -11.41
C PRO A 137 -4.01 -0.80 -10.01
N VAL A 138 -4.27 -1.86 -9.22
CA VAL A 138 -4.80 -1.77 -7.86
C VAL A 138 -3.94 -2.62 -6.92
N PRO A 139 -4.06 -2.44 -5.58
CA PRO A 139 -3.46 -3.36 -4.62
C PRO A 139 -3.90 -4.80 -4.91
N LEU A 140 -2.95 -5.69 -5.12
CA LEU A 140 -3.22 -7.06 -5.53
C LEU A 140 -3.06 -8.01 -4.35
N ARG A 141 -4.18 -8.41 -3.74
CA ARG A 141 -4.20 -9.41 -2.68
C ARG A 141 -4.06 -10.81 -3.25
N ARG A 142 -3.31 -11.67 -2.56
CA ARG A 142 -3.00 -13.04 -3.02
C ARG A 142 -3.57 -14.11 -2.07
N GLU A 143 -4.90 -14.21 -2.05
CA GLU A 143 -5.65 -15.10 -1.13
C GLU A 143 -5.26 -16.58 -1.23
N ALA A 144 -4.88 -17.06 -2.42
CA ALA A 144 -4.42 -18.44 -2.58
C ALA A 144 -3.12 -18.70 -1.79
N ALA A 145 -2.18 -17.76 -1.81
CA ALA A 145 -0.95 -17.87 -1.03
C ALA A 145 -1.19 -17.70 0.47
N GLU A 146 -2.09 -16.80 0.86
CA GLU A 146 -2.52 -16.63 2.26
C GLU A 146 -3.12 -17.92 2.82
N SER A 147 -4.03 -18.55 2.05
CA SER A 147 -4.65 -19.83 2.41
C SER A 147 -3.63 -20.96 2.51
N TYR A 148 -2.66 -20.99 1.60
CA TYR A 148 -1.57 -21.98 1.64
C TYR A 148 -0.71 -21.83 2.90
N LEU A 149 -0.40 -20.60 3.32
CA LEU A 149 0.42 -20.33 4.49
C LEU A 149 -0.26 -20.69 5.81
N THR A 150 -1.58 -20.62 5.85
CA THR A 150 -2.35 -20.90 7.07
C THR A 150 -2.15 -22.33 7.54
N GLY A 151 -1.82 -22.52 8.82
CA GLY A 151 -1.54 -23.82 9.44
C GLY A 151 -0.12 -24.34 9.20
N LYS A 152 0.78 -23.55 8.59
CA LYS A 152 2.15 -23.97 8.31
C LYS A 152 3.18 -23.23 9.14
N ALA A 153 4.31 -23.88 9.41
CA ALA A 153 5.48 -23.24 9.97
C ALA A 153 6.19 -22.38 8.90
N PRO A 154 6.80 -21.25 9.26
CA PRO A 154 7.50 -20.37 8.32
C PRO A 154 8.87 -20.94 7.94
N THR A 155 8.91 -22.07 7.21
CA THR A 155 10.13 -22.71 6.71
C THR A 155 10.54 -22.17 5.35
N GLU A 156 11.75 -22.48 4.90
CA GLU A 156 12.21 -22.07 3.57
C GLU A 156 11.34 -22.69 2.46
N GLU A 157 11.00 -23.96 2.61
CA GLU A 157 10.11 -24.66 1.70
C GLU A 157 8.71 -24.02 1.66
N THR A 158 8.14 -23.69 2.83
CA THR A 158 6.86 -23.00 2.92
C THR A 158 6.92 -21.64 2.25
N ALA A 159 8.01 -20.89 2.44
CA ALA A 159 8.20 -19.57 1.86
C ALA A 159 8.35 -19.62 0.32
N GLU A 160 9.08 -20.61 -0.20
CA GLU A 160 9.25 -20.81 -1.64
C GLU A 160 7.93 -21.16 -2.34
N GLU A 161 7.20 -22.10 -1.78
CA GLU A 161 5.92 -22.52 -2.38
C GLU A 161 4.86 -21.40 -2.26
N ALA A 162 4.81 -20.68 -1.14
CA ALA A 162 3.94 -19.50 -1.02
C ALA A 162 4.27 -18.43 -2.07
N ALA A 163 5.55 -18.19 -2.33
CA ALA A 163 5.98 -17.24 -3.36
C ALA A 163 5.56 -17.71 -4.77
N ARG A 164 5.69 -19.02 -5.06
CA ARG A 164 5.25 -19.60 -6.33
C ARG A 164 3.75 -19.41 -6.54
N ILE A 165 2.94 -19.74 -5.52
CA ILE A 165 1.48 -19.60 -5.55
C ILE A 165 1.08 -18.14 -5.67
N ALA A 166 1.75 -17.23 -4.95
CA ALA A 166 1.46 -15.79 -4.99
C ALA A 166 1.65 -15.21 -6.40
N LEU A 167 2.53 -15.75 -7.21
CA LEU A 167 2.83 -15.24 -8.56
C LEU A 167 2.21 -16.14 -9.67
N GLU A 168 1.39 -17.11 -9.32
CA GLU A 168 0.69 -17.93 -10.30
C GLU A 168 -0.23 -17.06 -11.18
N GLY A 169 -0.17 -17.28 -12.49
CA GLY A 169 -0.91 -16.49 -13.48
C GLY A 169 -0.32 -15.13 -13.80
N ALA A 170 0.86 -14.79 -13.26
CA ALA A 170 1.52 -13.55 -13.63
C ALA A 170 1.98 -13.57 -15.10
N VAL A 171 1.59 -12.53 -15.85
CA VAL A 171 1.97 -12.35 -17.27
C VAL A 171 2.82 -11.09 -17.41
N PRO A 172 4.14 -11.21 -17.32
CA PRO A 172 5.02 -10.06 -17.47
C PRO A 172 5.10 -9.61 -18.93
N PHE A 173 5.29 -8.31 -19.14
CA PHE A 173 5.71 -7.75 -20.42
C PHE A 173 7.22 -7.92 -20.62
N GLU A 174 7.69 -7.73 -21.85
CA GLU A 174 9.10 -7.91 -22.23
C GLU A 174 10.10 -7.19 -21.29
N LYS A 175 9.78 -5.96 -20.88
CA LYS A 175 10.70 -5.13 -20.08
C LYS A 175 10.49 -5.17 -18.58
N ASN A 176 9.50 -5.91 -18.07
CA ASN A 176 9.18 -5.95 -16.65
C ASN A 176 9.19 -7.35 -16.02
N ALA A 177 9.72 -8.34 -16.74
CA ALA A 177 9.80 -9.73 -16.24
C ALA A 177 10.55 -9.87 -14.92
N TYR A 178 11.53 -8.99 -14.65
CA TYR A 178 12.26 -8.93 -13.39
C TYR A 178 11.35 -8.73 -12.18
N LYS A 179 10.19 -8.05 -12.34
CA LYS A 179 9.25 -7.81 -11.25
C LYS A 179 8.71 -9.11 -10.64
N VAL A 180 8.56 -10.16 -11.43
CA VAL A 180 8.14 -11.48 -10.93
C VAL A 180 9.15 -12.02 -9.92
N GLN A 181 10.46 -11.96 -10.26
CA GLN A 181 11.52 -12.44 -9.38
C GLN A 181 11.64 -11.59 -8.11
N VAL A 182 11.51 -10.27 -8.24
CA VAL A 182 11.48 -9.36 -7.09
C VAL A 182 10.29 -9.69 -6.19
N ALA A 183 9.10 -9.83 -6.74
CA ALA A 183 7.88 -10.14 -5.99
C ALA A 183 7.99 -11.49 -5.25
N MET A 184 8.53 -12.53 -5.91
CA MET A 184 8.81 -13.82 -5.26
C MET A 184 9.77 -13.66 -4.09
N SER A 185 10.85 -12.89 -4.26
CA SER A 185 11.83 -12.63 -3.20
C SER A 185 11.22 -11.91 -2.01
N LEU A 186 10.32 -10.94 -2.23
CA LEU A 186 9.64 -10.23 -1.16
C LEU A 186 8.73 -11.16 -0.35
N VAL A 187 7.98 -12.07 -1.00
CA VAL A 187 7.17 -13.07 -0.28
C VAL A 187 8.05 -13.99 0.55
N LYS A 188 9.12 -14.54 -0.03
CA LYS A 188 10.07 -15.40 0.70
C LYS A 188 10.63 -14.70 1.93
N GLN A 189 11.12 -13.47 1.78
CA GLN A 189 11.69 -12.70 2.88
C GLN A 189 10.64 -12.39 3.96
N SER A 190 9.41 -12.04 3.58
CA SER A 190 8.36 -11.74 4.54
C SER A 190 8.00 -12.94 5.42
N VAL A 191 7.92 -14.14 4.83
CA VAL A 191 7.65 -15.40 5.57
C VAL A 191 8.84 -15.80 6.44
N LEU A 192 10.07 -15.73 5.93
CA LEU A 192 11.27 -16.12 6.66
C LEU A 192 11.59 -15.20 7.85
N ARG A 193 11.18 -13.94 7.80
CA ARG A 193 11.30 -12.98 8.89
C ARG A 193 10.54 -13.43 10.16
N LEU A 194 9.52 -14.27 10.02
CA LEU A 194 8.72 -14.78 11.14
C LEU A 194 9.44 -15.78 12.01
N LYS A 195 10.64 -16.24 11.61
CA LYS A 195 11.50 -17.16 12.39
C LYS A 195 12.33 -16.44 13.46
N ALA A 196 12.43 -15.11 13.42
CA ALA A 196 13.31 -14.30 14.24
C ALA A 196 12.74 -14.02 15.64
#